data_f9725951d9d10d070c6650d19473004b
#
_entry.id   f9725951d9d10d070c6650d19473004b
#
_cell.length_a   1.000
_cell.length_b   1.000
_cell.length_c   1.000
_cell.angle_alpha   90.00
_cell.angle_beta   90.00
_cell.angle_gamma   90.00
#
_symmetry.space_group_name_H-M   'P 1'
#
loop_
_entity.id
_entity.type
_entity.pdbx_description
1 polymer ?
#
loop_
_entity_poly.entity_id
_entity_poly.type
_entity_poly.pdbx_seq_one_letter_code
_entity_poly.pdbx_strand_id
1 'polypeptide(L)'
;MYLLWLLLIPLFVLIDSAYSYHKLNKIYDAYYLWLTDHSSTGAARERSMLKKLIAHAGVSNPSIPTVEPLGWGQLASFNIDILENFPSNREDIAKLTCRAIQDALGVYKNRMWASVNPLSWIQFLVFLPRSIIGYLGMNTDTVLSKFLQLVWWIICSAFALAKMVYADKINQILNAILHIVLQ
;
A
#
# COMPACT_ATOMS: atom_id res chain seq x y z
N MET A 1 -5.35 28.71 -9.00
CA MET A 1 -6.46 27.92 -8.45
C MET A 1 -6.33 26.42 -8.73
N TYR A 2 -5.90 25.99 -9.92
CA TYR A 2 -5.71 24.56 -10.28
C TYR A 2 -4.62 23.82 -9.48
N LEU A 3 -3.61 24.54 -9.01
CA LEU A 3 -2.51 23.97 -8.23
C LEU A 3 -2.98 23.40 -6.86
N LEU A 4 -4.04 23.96 -6.29
CA LEU A 4 -4.62 23.50 -5.02
C LEU A 4 -5.24 22.11 -5.12
N TRP A 5 -5.85 21.75 -6.26
CA TRP A 5 -6.40 20.41 -6.47
C TRP A 5 -5.33 19.34 -6.54
N LEU A 6 -4.15 19.70 -7.07
CA LEU A 6 -3.01 18.79 -7.14
C LEU A 6 -2.45 18.48 -5.74
N LEU A 7 -2.63 19.38 -4.76
CA LEU A 7 -2.25 19.17 -3.37
C LEU A 7 -3.17 18.20 -2.62
N LEU A 8 -4.42 17.98 -3.09
CA LEU A 8 -5.35 17.06 -2.45
C LEU A 8 -4.87 15.61 -2.51
N ILE A 9 -4.20 15.20 -3.59
CA ILE A 9 -3.72 13.83 -3.76
C ILE A 9 -2.67 13.49 -2.70
N PRO A 10 -1.54 14.24 -2.56
CA PRO A 10 -0.56 13.94 -1.53
C PRO A 10 -1.11 14.12 -0.11
N LEU A 11 -2.06 15.04 0.10
CA LEU A 11 -2.73 15.20 1.39
C LEU A 11 -3.56 13.94 1.74
N PHE A 12 -4.31 13.41 0.78
CA PHE A 12 -5.06 12.16 0.98
C PHE A 12 -4.13 10.99 1.30
N VAL A 13 -3.05 10.82 0.54
CA VAL A 13 -2.05 9.76 0.78
C VAL A 13 -1.39 9.91 2.14
N LEU A 14 -1.11 11.16 2.57
CA LEU A 14 -0.55 11.44 3.89
C LEU A 14 -1.51 11.00 5.01
N ILE A 15 -2.77 11.43 4.93
CA ILE A 15 -3.79 11.12 5.96
C ILE A 15 -4.03 9.61 6.04
N ASP A 16 -4.22 8.95 4.90
CA ASP A 16 -4.45 7.50 4.85
C ASP A 16 -3.25 6.70 5.38
N SER A 17 -2.03 7.09 4.98
CA SER A 17 -0.81 6.44 5.46
C SER A 17 -0.59 6.68 6.95
N ALA A 18 -0.88 7.88 7.47
CA ALA A 18 -0.78 8.19 8.89
C ALA A 18 -1.81 7.40 9.72
N TYR A 19 -3.04 7.30 9.24
CA TYR A 19 -4.09 6.50 9.89
C TYR A 19 -3.71 5.01 9.92
N SER A 20 -3.27 4.47 8.78
CA SER A 20 -2.85 3.06 8.65
C SER A 20 -1.63 2.75 9.53
N TYR A 21 -0.64 3.67 9.58
CA TYR A 21 0.52 3.56 10.44
C TYR A 21 0.13 3.50 11.92
N HIS A 22 -0.70 4.46 12.37
CA HIS A 22 -1.13 4.52 13.77
C HIS A 22 -1.92 3.27 14.18
N LYS A 23 -2.81 2.81 13.31
CA LYS A 23 -3.61 1.62 13.56
C LYS A 23 -2.77 0.35 13.59
N LEU A 24 -1.81 0.20 12.67
CA LEU A 24 -0.90 -0.94 12.64
C LEU A 24 0.04 -0.95 13.84
N ASN A 25 0.54 0.21 14.26
CA ASN A 25 1.37 0.33 15.46
C ASN A 25 0.61 -0.10 16.72
N LYS A 26 -0.67 0.29 16.85
CA LYS A 26 -1.53 -0.15 17.95
C LYS A 26 -1.71 -1.67 17.97
N ILE A 27 -1.87 -2.30 16.81
CA ILE A 27 -1.96 -3.77 16.69
C ILE A 27 -0.63 -4.40 17.10
N TYR A 28 0.49 -3.82 16.70
CA TYR A 28 1.83 -4.28 17.07
C TYR A 28 2.05 -4.25 18.59
N ASP A 29 1.70 -3.13 19.24
CA ASP A 29 1.80 -2.98 20.70
C ASP A 29 0.91 -3.99 21.43
N ALA A 30 -0.34 -4.18 20.95
CA ALA A 30 -1.25 -5.17 21.51
C ALA A 30 -0.73 -6.61 21.35
N TYR A 31 -0.10 -6.91 20.23
CA TYR A 31 0.52 -8.22 19.99
C TYR A 31 1.76 -8.44 20.86
N TYR A 32 2.58 -7.41 21.03
CA TYR A 32 3.75 -7.47 21.89
C TYR A 32 3.36 -7.73 23.36
N LEU A 33 2.33 -7.04 23.86
CA LEU A 33 1.77 -7.30 25.19
C LEU A 33 1.20 -8.72 25.31
N TRP A 34 0.53 -9.21 24.27
CA TRP A 34 0.02 -10.58 24.24
C TRP A 34 1.13 -11.63 24.30
N LEU A 35 2.25 -11.40 23.62
CA LEU A 35 3.43 -12.30 23.67
C LEU A 35 4.06 -12.35 25.06
N THR A 36 4.03 -11.24 25.81
CA THR A 36 4.65 -11.17 27.14
C THR A 36 3.74 -11.66 28.24
N ASP A 37 2.44 -11.35 28.21
CA ASP A 37 1.53 -11.53 29.33
C ASP A 37 0.38 -12.53 29.06
N HIS A 38 0.22 -13.01 27.84
CA HIS A 38 -0.82 -13.93 27.35
C HIS A 38 -2.28 -13.57 27.75
N SER A 39 -2.47 -12.45 28.44
CA SER A 39 -3.74 -12.07 29.06
C SER A 39 -4.68 -11.29 28.17
N SER A 40 -4.21 -10.74 27.02
CA SER A 40 -5.03 -9.89 26.18
C SER A 40 -5.72 -10.68 25.06
N THR A 41 -7.03 -10.87 25.17
CA THR A 41 -7.89 -11.44 24.10
C THR A 41 -8.05 -10.51 22.89
N GLY A 42 -7.51 -9.29 22.95
CA GLY A 42 -7.65 -8.26 21.92
C GLY A 42 -6.93 -8.57 20.61
N ALA A 43 -5.74 -9.15 20.68
CA ALA A 43 -4.92 -9.41 19.50
C ALA A 43 -5.60 -10.29 18.44
N ALA A 44 -6.32 -11.33 18.86
CA ALA A 44 -7.01 -12.25 17.96
C ALA A 44 -8.13 -11.57 17.14
N ARG A 45 -8.80 -10.55 17.72
CA ARG A 45 -9.86 -9.80 17.04
C ARG A 45 -9.32 -8.91 15.92
N GLU A 46 -8.07 -8.52 16.01
CA GLU A 46 -7.42 -7.62 15.04
C GLU A 46 -6.83 -8.35 13.82
N ARG A 47 -6.91 -9.71 13.75
CA ARG A 47 -6.37 -10.52 12.63
C ARG A 47 -6.81 -10.00 11.26
N SER A 48 -8.11 -9.79 11.07
CA SER A 48 -8.67 -9.35 9.78
C SER A 48 -8.13 -7.98 9.38
N MET A 49 -8.00 -7.06 10.34
CA MET A 49 -7.47 -5.72 10.10
C MET A 49 -5.97 -5.78 9.81
N LEU A 50 -5.21 -6.57 10.56
CA LEU A 50 -3.79 -6.79 10.33
C LEU A 50 -3.51 -7.27 8.89
N LYS A 51 -4.26 -8.27 8.41
CA LYS A 51 -4.15 -8.76 7.03
C LYS A 51 -4.40 -7.66 6.01
N LYS A 52 -5.46 -6.87 6.18
CA LYS A 52 -5.79 -5.76 5.30
C LYS A 52 -4.69 -4.71 5.26
N LEU A 53 -4.15 -4.34 6.41
CA LEU A 53 -3.08 -3.35 6.50
C LEU A 53 -1.78 -3.84 5.87
N ILE A 54 -1.38 -5.09 6.11
CA ILE A 54 -0.17 -5.66 5.49
C ILE A 54 -0.34 -5.77 3.97
N ALA A 55 -1.50 -6.25 3.48
CA ALA A 55 -1.78 -6.30 2.05
C ALA A 55 -1.82 -4.91 1.41
N HIS A 56 -2.43 -3.92 2.06
CA HIS A 56 -2.45 -2.53 1.60
C HIS A 56 -1.05 -1.88 1.58
N ALA A 57 -0.16 -2.28 2.49
CA ALA A 57 1.25 -1.90 2.43
C ALA A 57 1.98 -2.52 1.23
N GLY A 58 1.45 -3.60 0.63
CA GLY A 58 2.10 -4.36 -0.43
C GLY A 58 3.18 -5.32 0.10
N VAL A 59 3.15 -5.61 1.39
CA VAL A 59 4.06 -6.58 2.01
C VAL A 59 3.50 -7.98 1.79
N SER A 60 4.35 -8.88 1.28
CA SER A 60 3.97 -10.28 1.06
C SER A 60 3.69 -10.97 2.40
N ASN A 61 2.64 -11.83 2.41
CA ASN A 61 2.39 -12.69 3.54
C ASN A 61 3.44 -13.82 3.56
N PRO A 62 4.33 -13.89 4.58
CA PRO A 62 5.30 -14.95 4.64
C PRO A 62 4.64 -16.28 5.02
N SER A 63 5.15 -17.38 4.48
CA SER A 63 4.73 -18.74 4.82
C SER A 63 5.91 -19.59 5.28
N ILE A 64 5.67 -20.52 6.19
CA ILE A 64 6.65 -21.46 6.70
C ILE A 64 6.31 -22.85 6.19
N PRO A 65 7.24 -23.52 5.46
CA PRO A 65 7.06 -24.93 5.14
C PRO A 65 7.14 -25.76 6.44
N THR A 66 6.12 -26.52 6.70
CA THR A 66 6.03 -27.39 7.88
C THR A 66 5.81 -28.83 7.41
N VAL A 67 6.46 -29.77 8.11
CA VAL A 67 6.32 -31.18 7.84
C VAL A 67 5.73 -31.85 9.09
N GLU A 68 4.58 -32.50 8.93
CA GLU A 68 3.95 -33.28 10.01
C GLU A 68 3.94 -34.75 9.68
N PRO A 69 4.27 -35.63 10.65
CA PRO A 69 4.13 -37.07 10.49
C PRO A 69 2.65 -37.47 10.50
N LEU A 70 2.19 -38.11 9.43
CA LEU A 70 0.84 -38.67 9.31
C LEU A 70 0.72 -40.08 9.90
N GLY A 71 1.80 -40.63 10.46
CA GLY A 71 1.90 -42.00 10.92
C GLY A 71 2.40 -42.96 9.82
N TRP A 72 2.79 -44.17 10.19
CA TRP A 72 3.29 -45.24 9.31
C TRP A 72 4.45 -44.81 8.40
N GLY A 73 5.29 -43.85 8.83
CA GLY A 73 6.43 -43.34 8.06
C GLY A 73 6.04 -42.35 6.95
N GLN A 74 4.79 -41.94 6.86
CA GLN A 74 4.34 -40.92 5.90
C GLN A 74 4.50 -39.52 6.51
N LEU A 75 5.03 -38.60 5.68
CA LEU A 75 5.20 -37.18 6.03
C LEU A 75 4.33 -36.33 5.10
N ALA A 76 3.53 -35.42 5.68
CA ALA A 76 2.84 -34.40 4.93
C ALA A 76 3.63 -33.08 5.01
N SER A 77 3.87 -32.48 3.85
CA SER A 77 4.44 -31.14 3.75
C SER A 77 3.34 -30.15 3.40
N PHE A 78 3.19 -29.10 4.20
CA PHE A 78 2.25 -28.00 3.94
C PHE A 78 2.87 -26.68 4.34
N ASN A 79 2.36 -25.59 3.74
CA ASN A 79 2.80 -24.25 4.08
C ASN A 79 1.84 -23.63 5.10
N ILE A 80 2.38 -23.16 6.22
CA ILE A 80 1.64 -22.42 7.23
C ILE A 80 1.69 -20.94 6.88
N ASP A 81 0.54 -20.36 6.60
CA ASP A 81 0.35 -18.93 6.45
C ASP A 81 0.45 -18.24 7.79
N ILE A 82 1.41 -17.31 7.93
CA ILE A 82 1.72 -16.68 9.22
C ILE A 82 0.58 -15.79 9.70
N LEU A 83 0.00 -15.00 8.80
CA LEU A 83 -1.10 -14.09 9.15
C LEU A 83 -2.41 -14.83 9.43
N GLU A 84 -2.57 -16.06 8.92
CA GLU A 84 -3.73 -16.92 9.28
C GLU A 84 -3.62 -17.44 10.71
N ASN A 85 -2.41 -17.65 11.21
CA ASN A 85 -2.15 -18.15 12.54
C ASN A 85 -1.90 -17.05 13.59
N PHE A 86 -2.22 -15.80 13.23
CA PHE A 86 -2.15 -14.70 14.18
C PHE A 86 -3.31 -14.72 15.18
N PRO A 87 -3.08 -14.49 16.49
CA PRO A 87 -1.80 -14.39 17.18
C PRO A 87 -1.19 -15.79 17.46
N SER A 88 0.12 -15.91 17.35
CA SER A 88 0.83 -17.14 17.66
C SER A 88 2.00 -16.84 18.59
N ASN A 89 2.21 -17.71 19.60
CA ASN A 89 3.35 -17.65 20.53
C ASN A 89 4.51 -18.52 20.04
N ARG A 90 4.36 -19.24 18.95
CA ARG A 90 5.41 -20.04 18.33
C ARG A 90 6.50 -19.09 17.81
N GLU A 91 7.73 -19.23 18.28
CA GLU A 91 8.80 -18.26 18.09
C GLU A 91 9.08 -17.92 16.63
N ASP A 92 9.09 -18.92 15.75
CA ASP A 92 9.30 -18.75 14.31
C ASP A 92 8.18 -17.93 13.65
N ILE A 93 6.92 -18.23 13.98
CA ILE A 93 5.75 -17.50 13.50
C ILE A 93 5.73 -16.08 14.06
N ALA A 94 6.00 -15.93 15.36
CA ALA A 94 6.02 -14.62 16.01
C ALA A 94 7.07 -13.69 15.42
N LYS A 95 8.30 -14.19 15.20
CA LYS A 95 9.38 -13.41 14.56
C LYS A 95 9.01 -12.92 13.17
N LEU A 96 8.44 -13.79 12.34
CA LEU A 96 8.04 -13.43 10.97
C LEU A 96 6.82 -12.49 10.96
N THR A 97 5.87 -12.67 11.89
CA THR A 97 4.76 -11.73 12.08
C THR A 97 5.26 -10.34 12.45
N CYS A 98 6.15 -10.23 13.45
CA CYS A 98 6.73 -8.96 13.84
C CYS A 98 7.50 -8.30 12.69
N ARG A 99 8.27 -9.08 11.92
CA ARG A 99 8.98 -8.59 10.75
C ARG A 99 8.01 -8.05 9.69
N ALA A 100 6.98 -8.79 9.34
CA ALA A 100 5.98 -8.34 8.36
C ALA A 100 5.27 -7.05 8.80
N ILE A 101 4.97 -6.91 10.11
CA ILE A 101 4.40 -5.68 10.66
C ILE A 101 5.39 -4.52 10.57
N GLN A 102 6.67 -4.73 10.92
CA GLN A 102 7.70 -3.70 10.85
C GLN A 102 7.96 -3.25 9.41
N ASP A 103 7.99 -4.18 8.46
CA ASP A 103 8.13 -3.88 7.04
C ASP A 103 6.94 -3.02 6.56
N ALA A 104 5.71 -3.36 6.94
CA ALA A 104 4.52 -2.58 6.60
C ALA A 104 4.53 -1.18 7.25
N LEU A 105 4.96 -1.06 8.51
CA LEU A 105 5.15 0.24 9.19
C LEU A 105 6.20 1.09 8.44
N GLY A 106 7.28 0.47 7.99
CA GLY A 106 8.31 1.11 7.16
C GLY A 106 7.73 1.68 5.86
N VAL A 107 6.89 0.90 5.16
CA VAL A 107 6.21 1.35 3.94
C VAL A 107 5.31 2.56 4.20
N TYR A 108 4.46 2.52 5.24
CA TYR A 108 3.58 3.65 5.58
C TYR A 108 4.37 4.89 5.97
N LYS A 109 5.45 4.74 6.73
CA LYS A 109 6.34 5.85 7.08
C LYS A 109 6.97 6.48 5.83
N ASN A 110 7.43 5.67 4.89
CA ASN A 110 7.99 6.14 3.63
C ASN A 110 6.93 6.87 2.77
N ARG A 111 5.68 6.37 2.72
CA ARG A 111 4.57 7.04 2.02
C ARG A 111 4.25 8.40 2.63
N MET A 112 4.27 8.54 3.97
CA MET A 112 4.10 9.83 4.63
C MET A 112 5.21 10.82 4.25
N TRP A 113 6.47 10.40 4.30
CA TRP A 113 7.59 11.24 3.90
C TRP A 113 7.56 11.64 2.42
N ALA A 114 7.20 10.70 1.54
CA ALA A 114 7.04 10.98 0.12
C ALA A 114 5.91 12.00 -0.13
N SER A 115 4.84 11.98 0.65
CA SER A 115 3.72 12.92 0.52
C SER A 115 4.10 14.36 0.89
N VAL A 116 5.09 14.55 1.75
CA VAL A 116 5.59 15.89 2.14
C VAL A 116 6.65 16.41 1.17
N ASN A 117 7.35 15.54 0.46
CA ASN A 117 8.44 15.93 -0.44
C ASN A 117 7.91 16.32 -1.83
N PRO A 118 8.07 17.58 -2.30
CA PRO A 118 7.57 18.03 -3.61
C PRO A 118 8.22 17.30 -4.80
N LEU A 119 9.46 16.83 -4.68
CA LEU A 119 10.11 16.03 -5.72
C LEU A 119 9.41 14.69 -5.93
N SER A 120 8.90 14.09 -4.86
CA SER A 120 8.12 12.85 -4.93
C SER A 120 6.78 13.06 -5.65
N TRP A 121 6.20 14.26 -5.61
CA TRP A 121 4.97 14.57 -6.36
C TRP A 121 5.21 14.56 -7.87
N ILE A 122 6.34 15.13 -8.31
CA ILE A 122 6.72 15.08 -9.73
C ILE A 122 6.91 13.62 -10.15
N GLN A 123 7.64 12.85 -9.37
CA GLN A 123 7.84 11.42 -9.61
C GLN A 123 6.50 10.66 -9.65
N PHE A 124 5.60 10.96 -8.71
CA PHE A 124 4.25 10.36 -8.67
C PHE A 124 3.47 10.65 -9.94
N LEU A 125 3.48 11.90 -10.44
CA LEU A 125 2.78 12.29 -11.66
C LEU A 125 3.37 11.64 -12.92
N VAL A 126 4.70 11.59 -13.02
CA VAL A 126 5.41 10.96 -14.16
C VAL A 126 5.11 9.46 -14.22
N PHE A 127 5.06 8.79 -13.06
CA PHE A 127 4.81 7.35 -12.94
C PHE A 127 3.41 7.03 -12.40
N LEU A 128 2.42 7.88 -12.67
CA LEU A 128 1.09 7.82 -12.08
C LEU A 128 0.43 6.44 -12.15
N PRO A 129 0.36 5.73 -13.29
CA PRO A 129 -0.25 4.40 -13.33
C PRO A 129 0.47 3.38 -12.44
N ARG A 130 1.79 3.37 -12.48
CA ARG A 130 2.62 2.49 -11.64
C ARG A 130 2.47 2.83 -10.16
N SER A 131 2.39 4.11 -9.84
CA SER A 131 2.24 4.60 -8.46
C SER A 131 0.87 4.20 -7.87
N ILE A 132 -0.20 4.28 -8.66
CA ILE A 132 -1.54 3.84 -8.24
C ILE A 132 -1.56 2.33 -7.99
N ILE A 133 -1.01 1.52 -8.91
CA ILE A 133 -0.93 0.06 -8.78
C ILE A 133 -0.16 -0.31 -7.51
N GLY A 134 0.98 0.31 -7.27
CA GLY A 134 1.79 0.09 -6.07
C GLY A 134 1.10 0.56 -4.78
N TYR A 135 0.33 1.65 -4.83
CA TYR A 135 -0.46 2.12 -3.70
C TYR A 135 -1.56 1.14 -3.31
N LEU A 136 -2.18 0.47 -4.29
CA LEU A 136 -3.18 -0.59 -4.06
C LEU A 136 -2.56 -1.91 -3.56
N GLY A 137 -1.24 -1.98 -3.38
CA GLY A 137 -0.56 -3.19 -2.92
C GLY A 137 -0.40 -4.26 -4.00
N MET A 138 -0.63 -3.92 -5.27
CA MET A 138 -0.49 -4.85 -6.38
C MET A 138 0.94 -4.86 -6.93
N ASN A 139 1.35 -5.97 -7.57
CA ASN A 139 2.67 -6.07 -8.17
C ASN A 139 2.82 -5.09 -9.34
N THR A 140 3.79 -4.18 -9.22
CA THR A 140 4.08 -3.13 -10.19
C THR A 140 4.94 -3.58 -11.37
N ASP A 141 5.53 -4.78 -11.32
CA ASP A 141 6.43 -5.28 -12.35
C ASP A 141 5.74 -6.12 -13.43
N THR A 142 4.41 -6.11 -13.44
CA THR A 142 3.60 -6.80 -14.45
C THR A 142 3.72 -6.12 -15.81
N VAL A 143 3.57 -6.91 -16.88
CA VAL A 143 3.55 -6.41 -18.27
C VAL A 143 2.44 -5.36 -18.45
N LEU A 144 1.29 -5.57 -17.81
CA LEU A 144 0.16 -4.63 -17.83
C LEU A 144 0.54 -3.27 -17.24
N SER A 145 1.24 -3.26 -16.10
CA SER A 145 1.71 -2.01 -15.48
C SER A 145 2.66 -1.22 -16.39
N LYS A 146 3.57 -1.92 -17.08
CA LYS A 146 4.50 -1.30 -18.02
C LYS A 146 3.77 -0.73 -19.24
N PHE A 147 2.79 -1.47 -19.76
CA PHE A 147 1.95 -1.02 -20.87
C PHE A 147 1.15 0.23 -20.51
N LEU A 148 0.48 0.23 -19.35
CA LEU A 148 -0.28 1.40 -18.85
C LEU A 148 0.64 2.62 -18.67
N GLN A 149 1.87 2.41 -18.21
CA GLN A 149 2.84 3.48 -18.06
C GLN A 149 3.24 4.08 -19.42
N LEU A 150 3.42 3.26 -20.45
CA LEU A 150 3.73 3.71 -21.80
C LEU A 150 2.58 4.52 -22.39
N VAL A 151 1.34 4.01 -22.27
CA VAL A 151 0.13 4.73 -22.70
C VAL A 151 0.00 6.08 -22.00
N TRP A 152 0.28 6.14 -20.70
CA TRP A 152 0.27 7.38 -19.92
C TRP A 152 1.26 8.42 -20.49
N TRP A 153 2.47 8.02 -20.81
CA TRP A 153 3.47 8.92 -21.38
C TRP A 153 3.06 9.43 -22.76
N ILE A 154 2.45 8.58 -23.60
CA ILE A 154 1.92 9.00 -24.90
C ILE A 154 0.82 10.05 -24.70
N ILE A 155 -0.11 9.84 -23.76
CA ILE A 155 -1.20 10.78 -23.45
C ILE A 155 -0.61 12.11 -22.95
N CYS A 156 0.33 12.08 -22.01
CA CYS A 156 0.99 13.29 -21.51
C CYS A 156 1.71 14.06 -22.60
N SER A 157 2.44 13.36 -23.49
CA SER A 157 3.15 13.97 -24.62
C SER A 157 2.20 14.57 -25.62
N ALA A 158 1.11 13.86 -25.97
CA ALA A 158 0.08 14.36 -26.87
C ALA A 158 -0.61 15.60 -26.30
N PHE A 159 -0.94 15.60 -25.01
CA PHE A 159 -1.52 16.74 -24.32
C PHE A 159 -0.56 17.95 -24.29
N ALA A 160 0.71 17.73 -24.03
CA ALA A 160 1.72 18.79 -24.05
C ALA A 160 1.87 19.44 -25.44
N LEU A 161 1.89 18.63 -26.50
CA LEU A 161 1.91 19.11 -27.88
C LEU A 161 0.63 19.85 -28.25
N ALA A 162 -0.54 19.29 -27.89
CA ALA A 162 -1.82 19.92 -28.14
C ALA A 162 -1.93 21.28 -27.42
N LYS A 163 -1.44 21.39 -26.19
CA LYS A 163 -1.41 22.66 -25.45
C LYS A 163 -0.48 23.68 -26.09
N MET A 164 0.64 23.25 -26.67
CA MET A 164 1.57 24.15 -27.37
C MET A 164 0.95 24.74 -28.64
N VAL A 165 0.14 23.95 -29.37
CA VAL A 165 -0.46 24.35 -30.65
C VAL A 165 -1.81 25.07 -30.45
N TYR A 166 -2.61 24.64 -29.46
CA TYR A 166 -4.00 25.09 -29.25
C TYR A 166 -4.24 25.67 -27.86
N ALA A 167 -3.28 26.43 -27.31
CA ALA A 167 -3.32 26.92 -25.93
C ALA A 167 -4.66 27.59 -25.53
N ASP A 168 -5.19 28.47 -26.40
CA ASP A 168 -6.41 29.21 -26.11
C ASP A 168 -7.66 28.34 -26.07
N LYS A 169 -7.79 27.38 -27.00
CA LYS A 169 -8.94 26.47 -27.05
C LYS A 169 -8.92 25.49 -25.89
N ILE A 170 -7.77 24.98 -25.51
CA ILE A 170 -7.63 24.04 -24.39
C ILE A 170 -7.94 24.73 -23.06
N ASN A 171 -7.50 25.99 -22.88
CA ASN A 171 -7.83 26.75 -21.68
C ASN A 171 -9.34 27.04 -21.57
N GLN A 172 -10.04 27.29 -22.67
CA GLN A 172 -11.49 27.44 -22.69
C GLN A 172 -12.21 26.14 -22.26
N ILE A 173 -11.78 24.98 -22.79
CA ILE A 173 -12.37 23.68 -22.45
C ILE A 173 -12.09 23.32 -20.97
N LEU A 174 -10.87 23.54 -20.49
CA LEU A 174 -10.52 23.33 -19.08
C LEU A 174 -11.35 24.18 -18.13
N ASN A 175 -11.56 25.45 -18.47
CA ASN A 175 -12.40 26.36 -17.68
C ASN A 175 -13.88 25.93 -17.69
N ALA A 176 -14.39 25.46 -18.83
CA ALA A 176 -15.77 24.95 -18.92
C ALA A 176 -15.97 23.68 -18.07
N ILE A 177 -15.05 22.72 -18.13
CA ILE A 177 -15.11 21.50 -17.30
C ILE A 177 -15.06 21.84 -15.82
N LEU A 178 -14.20 22.77 -15.42
CA LEU A 178 -14.09 23.20 -14.03
C LEU A 178 -15.36 23.86 -13.51
N HIS A 179 -16.03 24.64 -14.36
CA HIS A 179 -17.29 25.29 -13.99
C HIS A 179 -18.41 24.27 -13.75
N ILE A 180 -18.41 23.15 -14.50
CA ILE A 180 -19.38 22.05 -14.33
C ILE A 180 -19.10 21.24 -13.04
N VAL A 181 -17.83 21.04 -12.68
CA VAL A 181 -17.45 20.25 -11.50
C VAL A 181 -17.62 21.03 -10.19
N LEU A 182 -17.67 22.37 -10.25
CA LEU A 182 -17.80 23.25 -9.08
C LEU A 182 -19.24 23.72 -8.82
N GLN A 183 -20.21 23.32 -9.63
CA GLN A 183 -21.64 23.45 -9.37
C GLN A 183 -22.20 22.15 -8.75
#